data_231003ffbe649166647ffa4cebaf48de
#
_entry.id   231003ffbe649166647ffa4cebaf48de
#
_cell.length_a   1.000
_cell.length_b   1.000
_cell.length_c   1.000
_cell.angle_alpha   90.00
_cell.angle_beta   90.00
_cell.angle_gamma   90.00
#
_symmetry.space_group_name_H-M   'P 1'
#
loop_
_entity.id
_entity.type
_entity.pdbx_description
1 polymer ?
#
loop_
_entity_poly.entity_id
_entity_poly.type
_entity_poly.pdbx_seq_one_letter_code
_entity_poly.pdbx_strand_id
1 'polypeptide(L)'
;DLRTDWPAGLWMYKWAHSTISNGVLISEPTESKKTINRAIAGFGRCDANWFHFNIETLPRILSASGFTEIGVPVLVQSDIPQSAVDAIVATTGREVIKINSDFLQVNELIVSQAKSATMDSVFLDAVNGVFTPASIASVRESLLKALPPGEGGNKRIVLLRQGSYRRIKNIKKVLSVLKEYGFEFVDIGSLTLREQIDVVNN
;
A
#
# COMPACT_ATOMS: atom_id res chain seq x y z
N ASP A 1 11.84 1.03 26.22
CA ASP A 1 10.85 1.58 25.32
C ASP A 1 11.56 2.15 24.10
N LEU A 2 11.48 1.47 22.98
CA LEU A 2 12.19 1.81 21.73
C LEU A 2 11.78 3.19 21.15
N ARG A 3 10.80 3.85 21.74
CA ARG A 3 10.26 5.12 21.22
C ARG A 3 11.07 6.34 21.61
N THR A 4 11.93 6.27 22.60
CA THR A 4 12.65 7.43 23.13
C THR A 4 13.93 7.79 22.39
N ASP A 5 14.53 6.82 21.69
CA ASP A 5 15.86 6.98 21.09
C ASP A 5 15.84 7.02 19.54
N TRP A 6 14.66 7.02 18.93
CA TRP A 6 14.52 7.00 17.49
C TRP A 6 13.96 8.32 16.95
N PRO A 7 14.43 8.77 15.76
CA PRO A 7 13.89 9.96 15.11
C PRO A 7 12.37 9.81 14.90
N ALA A 8 11.66 10.94 15.03
CA ALA A 8 10.20 11.05 15.00
C ALA A 8 9.58 10.45 13.75
N GLY A 9 9.69 9.55 13.15
CA GLY A 9 9.08 8.84 12.00
C GLY A 9 9.12 7.34 12.14
N LEU A 10 9.94 6.83 13.04
CA LEU A 10 10.11 5.39 13.24
C LEU A 10 9.18 4.78 14.28
N TRP A 11 8.39 5.60 14.97
CA TRP A 11 7.38 5.15 15.95
C TRP A 11 6.26 4.28 15.36
N MET A 12 6.15 4.19 14.04
CA MET A 12 5.15 3.37 13.36
C MET A 12 5.48 1.87 13.38
N TYR A 13 6.70 1.50 13.69
CA TYR A 13 7.10 0.10 13.81
C TYR A 13 6.96 -0.37 15.24
N LYS A 14 5.78 -0.86 15.58
CA LYS A 14 5.62 -1.63 16.82
C LYS A 14 6.26 -3.01 16.62
N TRP A 15 7.50 -3.12 16.98
CA TRP A 15 8.17 -4.41 17.09
C TRP A 15 7.82 -4.99 18.47
N ALA A 16 6.77 -5.78 18.55
CA ALA A 16 6.58 -6.63 19.70
C ALA A 16 7.82 -7.53 19.83
N HIS A 17 8.31 -7.74 21.03
CA HIS A 17 9.43 -8.67 21.32
C HIS A 17 10.78 -8.32 20.71
N SER A 18 11.08 -7.06 20.46
CA SER A 18 12.41 -6.65 20.02
C SER A 18 12.99 -5.54 20.90
N THR A 19 14.29 -5.57 21.07
CA THR A 19 15.05 -4.57 21.81
C THR A 19 16.28 -4.15 21.03
N ILE A 20 16.78 -2.94 21.26
CA ILE A 20 18.04 -2.50 20.69
C ILE A 20 19.10 -2.57 21.80
N SER A 21 20.16 -3.28 21.51
CA SER A 21 21.37 -3.32 22.36
C SER A 21 22.57 -3.03 21.49
N ASN A 22 23.37 -2.03 21.89
CA ASN A 22 24.60 -1.62 21.16
C ASN A 22 24.35 -1.38 19.63
N GLY A 23 23.22 -0.80 19.26
CA GLY A 23 22.89 -0.55 17.86
C GLY A 23 22.41 -1.79 17.07
N VAL A 24 22.25 -2.92 17.72
CA VAL A 24 21.75 -4.16 17.11
C VAL A 24 20.31 -4.38 17.55
N LEU A 25 19.42 -4.59 16.59
CA LEU A 25 18.05 -5.00 16.85
C LEU A 25 18.04 -6.48 17.23
N ILE A 26 17.67 -6.77 18.48
CA ILE A 26 17.51 -8.13 18.97
C ILE A 26 16.02 -8.43 19.02
N SER A 27 15.58 -9.44 18.29
CA SER A 27 14.22 -9.97 18.34
C SER A 27 14.24 -11.34 19.00
N GLU A 28 13.41 -11.52 20.03
CA GLU A 28 13.19 -12.85 20.60
C GLU A 28 12.24 -13.63 19.69
N PRO A 29 12.71 -14.69 19.02
CA PRO A 29 11.83 -15.51 18.19
C PRO A 29 10.87 -16.29 19.10
N THR A 30 9.58 -16.07 18.89
CA THR A 30 8.54 -16.98 19.40
C THR A 30 8.37 -18.12 18.41
N GLU A 31 8.05 -19.30 18.89
CA GLU A 31 7.79 -20.44 18.02
C GLU A 31 6.65 -20.11 17.02
N SER A 32 6.97 -20.17 15.75
CA SER A 32 5.96 -20.05 14.70
C SER A 32 5.14 -21.32 14.62
N LYS A 33 3.82 -21.20 14.75
CA LYS A 33 2.89 -22.33 14.58
C LYS A 33 2.60 -22.64 13.11
N LYS A 34 3.04 -21.79 12.19
CA LYS A 34 2.78 -21.93 10.76
C LYS A 34 4.06 -21.69 9.97
N THR A 35 4.36 -22.63 9.08
CA THR A 35 5.48 -22.53 8.16
C THR A 35 4.96 -22.42 6.73
N ILE A 36 5.53 -21.49 5.97
CA ILE A 36 5.32 -21.33 4.53
C ILE A 36 6.62 -21.69 3.83
N ASN A 37 6.56 -22.53 2.82
CA ASN A 37 7.77 -22.98 2.15
C ASN A 37 8.43 -21.84 1.36
N ARG A 38 7.65 -21.12 0.55
CA ARG A 38 8.14 -20.06 -0.31
C ARG A 38 7.10 -18.95 -0.45
N ALA A 39 7.52 -17.68 -0.41
CA ALA A 39 6.61 -16.56 -0.54
C ALA A 39 7.31 -15.28 -1.02
N ILE A 40 6.56 -14.37 -1.62
CA ILE A 40 6.99 -13.02 -1.96
C ILE A 40 6.65 -12.09 -0.80
N ALA A 41 7.60 -11.25 -0.40
CA ALA A 41 7.38 -10.19 0.57
C ALA A 41 6.55 -9.05 -0.03
N GLY A 42 5.29 -8.97 0.34
CA GLY A 42 4.34 -7.93 -0.04
C GLY A 42 4.01 -7.00 1.12
N PHE A 43 4.98 -6.70 1.98
CA PHE A 43 4.80 -5.83 3.12
C PHE A 43 5.87 -4.73 3.15
N GLY A 44 5.44 -3.58 3.58
CA GLY A 44 6.25 -2.39 3.75
C GLY A 44 5.80 -1.61 4.98
N ARG A 45 6.29 -0.39 5.14
CA ARG A 45 6.08 0.35 6.38
C ARG A 45 4.69 1.00 6.54
N CYS A 46 3.96 1.19 5.48
CA CYS A 46 2.69 1.93 5.49
C CYS A 46 1.67 1.35 4.52
N ASP A 47 1.61 0.04 4.38
CA ASP A 47 0.78 -0.63 3.36
C ASP A 47 -0.73 -0.44 3.55
N ALA A 48 -1.19 -0.12 4.75
CA ALA A 48 -2.57 0.30 4.99
C ALA A 48 -2.90 1.65 4.34
N ASN A 49 -1.89 2.42 3.92
CA ASN A 49 -2.05 3.64 3.16
C ASN A 49 -1.95 3.35 1.66
N TRP A 50 -3.04 3.59 0.94
CA TRP A 50 -3.16 3.33 -0.50
C TRP A 50 -2.05 3.96 -1.34
N PHE A 51 -1.60 5.17 -0.99
CA PHE A 51 -0.50 5.85 -1.68
C PHE A 51 0.82 5.07 -1.51
N HIS A 52 1.22 4.77 -0.28
CA HIS A 52 2.45 4.02 -0.01
C HIS A 52 2.43 2.63 -0.63
N PHE A 53 1.29 1.94 -0.54
CA PHE A 53 1.12 0.64 -1.17
C PHE A 53 1.40 0.69 -2.67
N ASN A 54 0.77 1.62 -3.41
CA ASN A 54 0.93 1.70 -4.87
C ASN A 54 2.32 2.16 -5.32
N ILE A 55 3.00 2.97 -4.53
CA ILE A 55 4.29 3.55 -4.93
C ILE A 55 5.47 2.73 -4.43
N GLU A 56 5.36 2.14 -3.24
CA GLU A 56 6.48 1.45 -2.60
C GLU A 56 6.34 -0.08 -2.66
N THR A 57 5.15 -0.61 -2.37
CA THR A 57 4.97 -2.06 -2.17
C THR A 57 4.56 -2.79 -3.43
N LEU A 58 3.55 -2.32 -4.14
CA LEU A 58 3.07 -2.98 -5.37
C LEU A 58 4.15 -3.08 -6.46
N PRO A 59 5.01 -2.05 -6.72
CA PRO A 59 6.11 -2.19 -7.68
C PRO A 59 7.11 -3.30 -7.33
N ARG A 60 7.34 -3.53 -6.03
CA ARG A 60 8.22 -4.60 -5.54
C ARG A 60 7.59 -5.97 -5.76
N ILE A 61 6.30 -6.10 -5.47
CA ILE A 61 5.53 -7.32 -5.72
C ILE A 61 5.54 -7.65 -7.21
N LEU A 62 5.26 -6.69 -8.09
CA LEU A 62 5.28 -6.87 -9.54
C LEU A 62 6.66 -7.31 -10.02
N SER A 63 7.72 -6.66 -9.53
CA SER A 63 9.09 -7.04 -9.87
C SER A 63 9.41 -8.47 -9.43
N ALA A 64 9.14 -8.84 -8.18
CA ALA A 64 9.36 -10.19 -7.67
C ALA A 64 8.53 -11.24 -8.44
N SER A 65 7.30 -10.90 -8.78
CA SER A 65 6.39 -11.77 -9.52
C SER A 65 6.89 -12.11 -10.92
N GLY A 66 7.67 -11.25 -11.55
CA GLY A 66 8.27 -11.49 -12.86
C GLY A 66 9.37 -12.56 -12.87
N PHE A 67 9.90 -12.92 -11.70
CA PHE A 67 11.01 -13.88 -11.57
C PHE A 67 10.63 -15.15 -10.80
N THR A 68 9.34 -15.33 -10.49
CA THR A 68 8.87 -16.45 -9.68
C THR A 68 7.69 -17.15 -10.33
N GLU A 69 7.52 -18.43 -10.04
CA GLU A 69 6.38 -19.21 -10.50
C GLU A 69 5.07 -18.67 -9.92
N ILE A 70 3.98 -18.80 -10.65
CA ILE A 70 2.67 -18.21 -10.29
C ILE A 70 2.11 -18.78 -8.96
N GLY A 71 2.45 -20.01 -8.60
CA GLY A 71 2.01 -20.65 -7.37
C GLY A 71 2.66 -20.11 -6.08
N VAL A 72 3.66 -19.23 -6.18
CA VAL A 72 4.28 -18.60 -5.00
C VAL A 72 3.38 -17.49 -4.49
N PRO A 73 2.85 -17.57 -3.25
CA PRO A 73 1.93 -16.57 -2.71
C PRO A 73 2.63 -15.26 -2.34
N VAL A 74 1.84 -14.20 -2.22
CA VAL A 74 2.29 -12.90 -1.69
C VAL A 74 1.87 -12.79 -0.24
N LEU A 75 2.82 -12.53 0.66
CA LEU A 75 2.53 -12.25 2.06
C LEU A 75 2.31 -10.77 2.27
N VAL A 76 1.24 -10.41 2.98
CA VAL A 76 0.88 -9.02 3.29
C VAL A 76 0.53 -8.85 4.77
N GLN A 77 0.56 -7.63 5.26
CA GLN A 77 0.11 -7.33 6.62
C GLN A 77 -1.39 -7.53 6.75
N SER A 78 -1.86 -7.87 7.97
CA SER A 78 -3.27 -8.18 8.24
C SER A 78 -4.22 -7.00 7.98
N ASP A 79 -3.74 -5.78 8.19
CA ASP A 79 -4.50 -4.53 8.10
C ASP A 79 -4.50 -3.89 6.71
N ILE A 80 -3.92 -4.57 5.72
CA ILE A 80 -3.92 -4.07 4.34
C ILE A 80 -5.35 -3.92 3.81
N PRO A 81 -5.70 -2.82 3.13
CA PRO A 81 -7.02 -2.63 2.53
C PRO A 81 -7.38 -3.72 1.51
N GLN A 82 -8.66 -4.05 1.40
CA GLN A 82 -9.10 -5.06 0.43
C GLN A 82 -8.76 -4.65 -1.01
N SER A 83 -8.89 -3.38 -1.36
CA SER A 83 -8.49 -2.86 -2.68
C SER A 83 -7.02 -3.13 -3.03
N ALA A 84 -6.13 -3.14 -2.02
CA ALA A 84 -4.74 -3.49 -2.23
C ALA A 84 -4.56 -5.00 -2.49
N VAL A 85 -5.30 -5.84 -1.77
CA VAL A 85 -5.34 -7.29 -2.05
C VAL A 85 -5.85 -7.54 -3.47
N ASP A 86 -6.94 -6.87 -3.86
CA ASP A 86 -7.53 -6.99 -5.18
C ASP A 86 -6.55 -6.54 -6.28
N ALA A 87 -5.76 -5.49 -6.02
CA ALA A 87 -4.72 -5.03 -6.93
C ALA A 87 -3.61 -6.08 -7.12
N ILE A 88 -3.16 -6.72 -6.04
CA ILE A 88 -2.16 -7.80 -6.13
C ILE A 88 -2.72 -8.96 -6.95
N VAL A 89 -3.91 -9.44 -6.60
CA VAL A 89 -4.54 -10.57 -7.28
C VAL A 89 -4.76 -10.25 -8.77
N ALA A 90 -5.33 -9.09 -9.07
CA ALA A 90 -5.60 -8.68 -10.45
C ALA A 90 -4.33 -8.58 -11.30
N THR A 91 -3.25 -8.02 -10.75
CA THR A 91 -2.03 -7.75 -11.51
C THR A 91 -1.06 -8.93 -11.58
N THR A 92 -1.12 -9.85 -10.62
CA THR A 92 -0.16 -10.97 -10.53
C THR A 92 -0.79 -12.34 -10.68
N GLY A 93 -2.11 -12.49 -10.50
CA GLY A 93 -2.81 -13.77 -10.47
C GLY A 93 -2.46 -14.65 -9.27
N ARG A 94 -1.82 -14.08 -8.22
CA ARG A 94 -1.28 -14.85 -7.10
C ARG A 94 -2.23 -14.87 -5.91
N GLU A 95 -2.13 -15.94 -5.13
CA GLU A 95 -2.72 -16.00 -3.79
C GLU A 95 -2.10 -14.93 -2.90
N VAL A 96 -2.93 -14.29 -2.07
CA VAL A 96 -2.50 -13.33 -1.06
C VAL A 96 -2.77 -13.92 0.32
N ILE A 97 -1.71 -14.03 1.12
CA ILE A 97 -1.79 -14.53 2.50
C ILE A 97 -1.59 -13.37 3.45
N LYS A 98 -2.61 -13.06 4.26
CA LYS A 98 -2.53 -12.06 5.33
C LYS A 98 -1.82 -12.64 6.54
N ILE A 99 -0.79 -11.95 7.02
CA ILE A 99 -0.04 -12.34 8.23
C ILE A 99 -0.83 -11.85 9.45
N ASN A 100 -1.43 -12.79 10.17
CA ASN A 100 -2.24 -12.53 11.36
C ASN A 100 -1.51 -12.90 12.67
N SER A 101 -0.24 -13.24 12.59
CA SER A 101 0.59 -13.66 13.73
C SER A 101 1.82 -12.78 13.85
N ASP A 102 2.33 -12.62 15.05
CA ASP A 102 3.56 -11.86 15.30
C ASP A 102 4.77 -12.51 14.62
N PHE A 103 4.73 -13.84 14.43
CA PHE A 103 5.79 -14.63 13.80
C PHE A 103 5.23 -15.62 12.80
N LEU A 104 5.87 -15.65 11.63
CA LEU A 104 5.61 -16.59 10.56
C LEU A 104 6.96 -17.11 10.05
N GLN A 105 7.14 -18.42 10.06
CA GLN A 105 8.32 -19.01 9.44
C GLN A 105 8.14 -19.12 7.94
N VAL A 106 9.08 -18.58 7.18
CA VAL A 106 9.14 -18.72 5.72
C VAL A 106 10.51 -19.29 5.36
N ASN A 107 10.53 -20.46 4.70
CA ASN A 107 11.80 -21.12 4.37
C ASN A 107 12.57 -20.35 3.28
N GLU A 108 11.86 -19.80 2.29
CA GLU A 108 12.42 -18.95 1.25
C GLU A 108 11.53 -17.71 1.06
N LEU A 109 12.01 -16.56 1.51
CA LEU A 109 11.34 -15.28 1.33
C LEU A 109 11.98 -14.51 0.18
N ILE A 110 11.19 -14.23 -0.85
CA ILE A 110 11.62 -13.46 -2.01
C ILE A 110 11.35 -11.99 -1.76
N VAL A 111 12.40 -11.20 -1.76
CA VAL A 111 12.35 -9.75 -1.50
C VAL A 111 12.90 -9.01 -2.70
N SER A 112 12.08 -8.19 -3.33
CA SER A 112 12.56 -7.27 -4.38
C SER A 112 13.12 -5.99 -3.76
N GLN A 113 14.13 -5.42 -4.40
CA GLN A 113 14.68 -4.13 -4.03
C GLN A 113 13.61 -3.03 -4.12
N ALA A 114 13.63 -2.10 -3.18
CA ALA A 114 12.79 -0.92 -3.24
C ALA A 114 13.15 -0.06 -4.46
N LYS A 115 12.14 0.28 -5.27
CA LYS A 115 12.30 1.12 -6.47
C LYS A 115 11.82 2.56 -6.24
N SER A 116 11.06 2.75 -5.19
CA SER A 116 10.59 4.04 -4.71
C SER A 116 10.48 3.98 -3.20
N ALA A 117 10.73 5.08 -2.53
CA ALA A 117 10.59 5.22 -1.09
C ALA A 117 10.18 6.64 -0.74
N THR A 118 9.25 6.78 0.20
CA THR A 118 8.98 8.06 0.84
C THR A 118 9.84 8.16 2.10
N MET A 119 10.54 9.26 2.26
CA MET A 119 11.34 9.51 3.45
C MET A 119 10.48 10.19 4.52
N ASP A 120 10.44 9.61 5.72
CA ASP A 120 9.73 10.19 6.87
C ASP A 120 10.58 11.22 7.63
N SER A 121 11.76 11.55 7.17
CA SER A 121 12.64 12.43 7.90
C SER A 121 12.21 13.89 7.74
N VAL A 122 11.72 14.46 8.82
CA VAL A 122 11.46 15.90 8.95
C VAL A 122 12.78 16.72 8.91
N PHE A 123 13.92 16.05 8.99
CA PHE A 123 15.25 16.68 9.12
C PHE A 123 16.06 16.71 7.82
N LEU A 124 15.57 16.15 6.75
CA LEU A 124 16.22 16.20 5.44
C LEU A 124 15.49 17.20 4.55
N ASP A 125 15.92 18.44 4.55
CA ASP A 125 15.37 19.55 3.76
C ASP A 125 15.40 19.33 2.24
N ALA A 126 15.97 18.23 1.76
CA ALA A 126 16.30 18.13 0.35
C ALA A 126 15.62 17.02 -0.44
N VAL A 127 15.03 15.97 0.20
CA VAL A 127 14.47 14.84 -0.56
C VAL A 127 13.20 14.33 0.09
N ASN A 128 12.08 14.81 -0.35
CA ASN A 128 10.74 14.40 0.14
C ASN A 128 10.30 13.00 -0.35
N GLY A 129 11.15 12.27 -0.97
CA GLY A 129 10.91 10.94 -1.52
C GLY A 129 11.61 10.73 -2.85
N VAL A 130 12.00 9.52 -3.11
CA VAL A 130 12.55 9.10 -4.41
C VAL A 130 11.47 8.26 -5.11
N PHE A 131 10.92 8.80 -6.17
CA PHE A 131 9.95 8.10 -7.00
C PHE A 131 10.59 7.78 -8.35
N THR A 132 10.57 6.52 -8.72
CA THR A 132 11.04 6.10 -10.03
C THR A 132 9.87 6.16 -11.02
N PRO A 133 9.87 7.05 -12.02
CA PRO A 133 8.76 7.15 -12.98
C PRO A 133 8.44 5.81 -13.64
N ALA A 134 9.46 5.01 -13.94
CA ALA A 134 9.28 3.69 -14.52
C ALA A 134 8.49 2.73 -13.61
N SER A 135 8.68 2.78 -12.29
CA SER A 135 7.92 1.92 -11.39
C SER A 135 6.46 2.34 -11.28
N ILE A 136 6.18 3.65 -11.30
CA ILE A 136 4.81 4.17 -11.34
C ILE A 136 4.12 3.78 -12.65
N ALA A 137 4.80 3.94 -13.78
CA ALA A 137 4.30 3.52 -15.08
C ALA A 137 3.99 2.01 -15.10
N SER A 138 4.88 1.18 -14.59
CA SER A 138 4.69 -0.28 -14.50
C SER A 138 3.45 -0.66 -13.68
N VAL A 139 3.20 -0.01 -12.54
CA VAL A 139 1.99 -0.23 -11.74
C VAL A 139 0.75 0.18 -12.53
N ARG A 140 0.77 1.38 -13.12
CA ARG A 140 -0.36 1.87 -13.94
C ARG A 140 -0.68 0.93 -15.09
N GLU A 141 0.32 0.53 -15.86
CA GLU A 141 0.16 -0.38 -16.99
C GLU A 141 -0.37 -1.75 -16.56
N SER A 142 0.17 -2.30 -15.46
CA SER A 142 -0.27 -3.59 -14.94
C SER A 142 -1.72 -3.54 -14.46
N LEU A 143 -2.12 -2.48 -13.76
CA LEU A 143 -3.50 -2.29 -13.31
C LEU A 143 -4.46 -2.11 -14.48
N LEU A 144 -4.14 -1.26 -15.46
CA LEU A 144 -4.99 -1.02 -16.63
C LEU A 144 -5.09 -2.24 -17.56
N LYS A 145 -4.04 -3.05 -17.63
CA LYS A 145 -4.06 -4.33 -18.35
C LYS A 145 -4.97 -5.35 -17.67
N ALA A 146 -4.87 -5.47 -16.35
CA ALA A 146 -5.66 -6.42 -15.56
C ALA A 146 -7.12 -5.99 -15.41
N LEU A 147 -7.35 -4.69 -15.28
CA LEU A 147 -8.64 -4.06 -15.05
C LEU A 147 -8.80 -2.91 -16.06
N PRO A 148 -9.03 -3.22 -17.36
CA PRO A 148 -9.20 -2.18 -18.35
C PRO A 148 -10.41 -1.32 -17.97
N PRO A 149 -10.28 0.03 -17.98
CA PRO A 149 -11.38 0.91 -17.61
C PRO A 149 -12.55 0.73 -18.58
N GLY A 150 -13.74 1.00 -18.09
CA GLY A 150 -14.93 1.09 -18.93
C GLY A 150 -14.86 2.21 -19.97
N GLU A 151 -15.90 2.39 -20.74
CA GLU A 151 -15.99 3.54 -21.65
C GLU A 151 -15.93 4.82 -20.82
N GLY A 152 -14.95 5.68 -21.14
CA GLY A 152 -14.76 6.94 -20.46
C GLY A 152 -15.92 7.90 -20.70
N GLY A 153 -16.21 8.74 -19.73
CA GLY A 153 -17.20 9.80 -19.80
C GLY A 153 -16.58 11.16 -19.54
N ASN A 154 -17.33 12.22 -19.81
CA ASN A 154 -16.94 13.60 -19.53
C ASN A 154 -17.57 14.10 -18.21
N LYS A 155 -17.62 13.27 -17.19
CA LYS A 155 -18.20 13.62 -15.90
C LYS A 155 -17.27 14.52 -15.10
N ARG A 156 -17.84 15.51 -14.44
CA ARG A 156 -17.12 16.31 -13.44
C ARG A 156 -17.29 15.64 -12.08
N ILE A 157 -16.20 15.11 -11.53
CA ILE A 157 -16.27 14.31 -10.31
C ILE A 157 -15.49 14.99 -9.19
N VAL A 158 -16.08 15.00 -8.01
CA VAL A 158 -15.40 15.35 -6.76
C VAL A 158 -15.22 14.09 -5.94
N LEU A 159 -13.98 13.71 -5.74
CA LEU A 159 -13.66 12.59 -4.86
C LEU A 159 -13.79 13.06 -3.40
N LEU A 160 -14.72 12.46 -2.69
CA LEU A 160 -14.93 12.70 -1.28
C LEU A 160 -14.00 11.82 -0.47
N ARG A 161 -13.50 12.38 0.61
CA ARG A 161 -12.77 11.63 1.63
C ARG A 161 -13.60 11.58 2.90
N GLN A 162 -14.11 10.40 3.20
CA GLN A 162 -14.77 10.13 4.47
C GLN A 162 -13.72 9.66 5.48
N GLY A 163 -13.44 10.43 6.49
CA GLY A 163 -12.48 10.08 7.53
C GLY A 163 -12.41 11.13 8.62
N SER A 164 -11.85 10.75 9.78
CA SER A 164 -11.68 11.67 10.91
C SER A 164 -10.59 12.72 10.69
N TYR A 165 -9.63 12.45 9.81
CA TYR A 165 -8.49 13.32 9.54
C TYR A 165 -8.70 14.19 8.30
N ARG A 166 -8.23 15.45 8.37
CA ARG A 166 -8.20 16.39 7.24
C ARG A 166 -9.58 16.69 6.65
N ARG A 167 -10.58 16.89 7.50
CA ARG A 167 -11.93 17.28 7.06
C ARG A 167 -11.97 18.73 6.61
N ILE A 168 -12.65 18.99 5.52
CA ILE A 168 -12.99 20.36 5.09
C ILE A 168 -14.12 20.85 5.99
N LYS A 169 -13.87 21.89 6.81
CA LYS A 169 -14.85 22.38 7.81
C LYS A 169 -16.19 22.83 7.18
N ASN A 170 -16.14 23.45 6.02
CA ASN A 170 -17.28 23.99 5.30
C ASN A 170 -17.72 23.14 4.10
N ILE A 171 -17.48 21.84 4.16
CA ILE A 171 -17.73 20.91 3.04
C ILE A 171 -19.14 21.07 2.43
N LYS A 172 -20.18 21.22 3.27
CA LYS A 172 -21.56 21.36 2.76
C LYS A 172 -21.72 22.56 1.84
N LYS A 173 -21.11 23.72 2.15
CA LYS A 173 -21.15 24.92 1.29
C LYS A 173 -20.39 24.69 -0.01
N VAL A 174 -19.22 24.06 0.08
CA VAL A 174 -18.40 23.74 -1.11
C VAL A 174 -19.17 22.79 -2.04
N LEU A 175 -19.75 21.73 -1.50
CA LEU A 175 -20.53 20.77 -2.28
C LEU A 175 -21.77 21.40 -2.93
N SER A 176 -22.45 22.30 -2.23
CA SER A 176 -23.61 23.02 -2.78
C SER A 176 -23.23 23.82 -4.06
N VAL A 177 -22.12 24.58 -3.98
CA VAL A 177 -21.62 25.33 -5.14
C VAL A 177 -21.20 24.39 -6.27
N LEU A 178 -20.43 23.34 -5.97
CA LEU A 178 -19.96 22.42 -7.01
C LEU A 178 -21.12 21.67 -7.71
N LYS A 179 -22.19 21.38 -6.98
CA LYS A 179 -23.41 20.79 -7.56
C LYS A 179 -24.04 21.68 -8.62
N GLU A 180 -24.05 22.98 -8.42
CA GLU A 180 -24.57 23.95 -9.41
C GLU A 180 -23.75 23.94 -10.71
N TYR A 181 -22.48 23.58 -10.64
CA TYR A 181 -21.59 23.40 -11.81
C TYR A 181 -21.60 21.98 -12.39
N GLY A 182 -22.55 21.13 -11.98
CA GLY A 182 -22.72 19.77 -12.53
C GLY A 182 -21.69 18.75 -12.06
N PHE A 183 -21.08 18.96 -10.88
CA PHE A 183 -20.20 17.97 -10.30
C PHE A 183 -20.98 16.85 -9.60
N GLU A 184 -20.57 15.61 -9.85
CA GLU A 184 -20.99 14.41 -9.12
C GLU A 184 -20.04 14.17 -7.92
N PHE A 185 -20.56 13.64 -6.81
CA PHE A 185 -19.80 13.41 -5.60
C PHE A 185 -19.65 11.92 -5.37
N VAL A 186 -18.41 11.46 -5.26
CA VAL A 186 -18.10 10.05 -5.11
C VAL A 186 -17.23 9.82 -3.88
N ASP A 187 -17.69 8.95 -2.99
CA ASP A 187 -16.85 8.43 -1.91
C ASP A 187 -16.01 7.27 -2.45
N ILE A 188 -14.80 7.59 -2.88
CA ILE A 188 -13.91 6.60 -3.49
C ILE A 188 -13.50 5.48 -2.53
N GLY A 189 -13.53 5.75 -1.22
CA GLY A 189 -13.18 4.77 -0.20
C GLY A 189 -14.21 3.65 -0.02
N SER A 190 -15.46 3.86 -0.47
CA SER A 190 -16.52 2.86 -0.41
C SER A 190 -16.58 1.95 -1.66
N LEU A 191 -15.79 2.29 -2.69
CA LEU A 191 -15.81 1.58 -3.97
C LEU A 191 -14.82 0.43 -4.01
N THR A 192 -15.16 -0.60 -4.77
CA THR A 192 -14.22 -1.65 -5.18
C THR A 192 -13.10 -1.08 -6.04
N LEU A 193 -11.96 -1.78 -6.14
CA LEU A 193 -10.85 -1.34 -6.99
C LEU A 193 -11.29 -1.09 -8.44
N ARG A 194 -12.16 -1.95 -8.97
CA ARG A 194 -12.70 -1.81 -10.32
C ARG A 194 -13.49 -0.52 -10.48
N GLU A 195 -14.41 -0.27 -9.58
CA GLU A 195 -15.23 0.95 -9.59
C GLU A 195 -14.37 2.21 -9.41
N GLN A 196 -13.31 2.15 -8.60
CA GLN A 196 -12.36 3.26 -8.46
C GLN A 196 -11.68 3.59 -9.80
N ILE A 197 -11.24 2.57 -10.55
CA ILE A 197 -10.63 2.75 -11.87
C ILE A 197 -11.63 3.36 -12.84
N ASP A 198 -12.86 2.86 -12.87
CA ASP A 198 -13.90 3.35 -13.76
C ASP A 198 -14.26 4.81 -13.45
N VAL A 199 -14.36 5.17 -12.17
CA VAL A 199 -14.63 6.56 -11.74
C VAL A 199 -13.52 7.52 -12.16
N VAL A 200 -12.26 7.13 -12.03
CA VAL A 200 -11.11 8.01 -12.36
C VAL A 200 -10.92 8.13 -13.87
N ASN A 201 -11.39 7.17 -14.65
CA ASN A 201 -11.33 7.19 -16.11
C ASN A 201 -12.45 8.01 -16.77
N ASN A 202 -13.47 8.40 -16.02
CA ASN A 202 -14.56 9.28 -16.48
C ASN A 202 -14.12 10.75 -16.42
#